data_4b0646a67a52cab1d2ac21962daf5c9a
#
_entry.id   4b0646a67a52cab1d2ac21962daf5c9a
#
_cell.length_a   1.000
_cell.length_b   1.000
_cell.length_c   1.000
_cell.angle_alpha   90.00
_cell.angle_beta   90.00
_cell.angle_gamma   90.00
#
_symmetry.space_group_name_H-M   'P 1'
#
loop_
_entity.id
_entity.type
_entity.pdbx_description
1 polymer ?
#
loop_
_entity_poly.entity_id
_entity_poly.type
_entity_poly.pdbx_seq_one_letter_code
_entity_poly.pdbx_strand_id
1 'polypeptide(L)'
;MENRRGRLARANPGCGECPLVDEAEVTRLAARWRGIVELQQSQEARVREFQPRYDRWAPLASLFAPGDLTPDIEAVVELVQEGETWLDVGCGAGRFAAHLATRAGTVLCNDSSSGMTEALREAARERSLDNIKVLPAAPWPVENVGGDVDVVFSAHVLYFVTDIVPFLKGMEAQARRRCVVLIGDEAGSLPPGDAWYAAHHEPMSRLPALDEFTELMEARGIKLDVQDVPMHPNWADGLDPEEAFAMLRNRCHLREEDSPKAGRLRQWFDEQREATGKNPPLMAMQRRAICSWDPTTP
;
A
#
# COMPACT_ATOMS: atom_id res chain seq x y z
N MET A 1 22.54 -54.57 -39.17
CA MET A 1 23.08 -53.26 -39.54
C MET A 1 21.92 -52.32 -39.73
N GLU A 2 21.46 -51.67 -38.67
CA GLU A 2 20.29 -50.80 -38.68
C GLU A 2 20.67 -49.40 -38.24
N ASN A 3 20.41 -48.50 -39.13
CA ASN A 3 20.78 -47.09 -39.09
C ASN A 3 19.71 -46.33 -38.32
N ARG A 4 19.94 -45.96 -37.05
CA ARG A 4 19.07 -45.07 -36.26
C ARG A 4 19.46 -43.62 -36.51
N ARG A 5 18.72 -42.97 -37.39
CA ARG A 5 18.80 -41.51 -37.56
C ARG A 5 18.08 -40.84 -36.39
N GLY A 6 18.83 -40.14 -35.54
CA GLY A 6 18.29 -39.25 -34.52
C GLY A 6 17.56 -38.09 -35.16
N ARG A 7 16.32 -37.85 -34.73
CA ARG A 7 15.59 -36.61 -35.05
C ARG A 7 16.13 -35.51 -34.14
N LEU A 8 16.81 -34.53 -34.74
CA LEU A 8 17.04 -33.25 -34.12
C LEU A 8 15.70 -32.54 -33.93
N ALA A 9 15.35 -32.27 -32.69
CA ALA A 9 14.22 -31.42 -32.33
C ALA A 9 14.55 -30.00 -32.84
N ARG A 10 13.70 -29.46 -33.71
CA ARG A 10 13.78 -28.09 -34.15
C ARG A 10 13.42 -27.17 -32.97
N ALA A 11 14.35 -26.32 -32.57
CA ALA A 11 14.08 -25.22 -31.66
C ALA A 11 13.01 -24.29 -32.28
N ASN A 12 12.04 -23.93 -31.49
CA ASN A 12 10.98 -23.00 -31.85
C ASN A 12 11.55 -21.56 -31.72
N PRO A 13 11.71 -20.78 -32.81
CA PRO A 13 12.20 -19.41 -32.69
C PRO A 13 11.02 -18.47 -32.44
N GLY A 14 10.69 -18.21 -31.21
CA GLY A 14 9.54 -17.35 -30.88
C GLY A 14 9.30 -17.07 -29.40
N CYS A 15 10.28 -17.30 -28.54
CA CYS A 15 10.22 -16.80 -27.18
C CYS A 15 11.06 -15.50 -27.15
N GLY A 16 10.40 -14.35 -27.03
CA GLY A 16 11.09 -13.10 -26.76
C GLY A 16 12.00 -13.27 -25.54
N GLU A 17 13.20 -12.69 -25.58
CA GLU A 17 14.20 -12.76 -24.53
C GLU A 17 13.50 -12.46 -23.18
N CYS A 18 13.45 -13.45 -22.30
CA CYS A 18 13.06 -13.27 -20.92
C CYS A 18 14.08 -12.27 -20.33
N PRO A 19 13.66 -11.13 -19.79
CA PRO A 19 14.60 -10.17 -19.22
C PRO A 19 15.42 -10.89 -18.14
N LEU A 20 16.75 -10.80 -18.26
CA LEU A 20 17.68 -11.44 -17.33
C LEU A 20 17.53 -10.78 -15.98
N VAL A 21 17.29 -11.58 -14.93
CA VAL A 21 17.30 -11.11 -13.54
C VAL A 21 18.72 -10.66 -13.20
N ASP A 22 18.88 -9.40 -12.81
CA ASP A 22 20.14 -8.88 -12.28
C ASP A 22 20.13 -8.97 -10.75
N GLU A 23 20.59 -10.09 -10.22
CA GLU A 23 20.60 -10.34 -8.76
C GLU A 23 21.40 -9.30 -7.97
N ALA A 24 22.49 -8.77 -8.54
CA ALA A 24 23.31 -7.74 -7.88
C ALA A 24 22.52 -6.43 -7.80
N GLU A 25 21.82 -6.07 -8.87
CA GLU A 25 20.98 -4.88 -8.91
C GLU A 25 19.76 -5.01 -8.00
N VAL A 26 19.08 -6.16 -8.00
CA VAL A 26 17.98 -6.45 -7.06
C VAL A 26 18.45 -6.29 -5.60
N THR A 27 19.63 -6.81 -5.27
CA THR A 27 20.20 -6.69 -3.91
C THR A 27 20.47 -5.22 -3.56
N ARG A 28 21.03 -4.45 -4.49
CA ARG A 28 21.31 -3.02 -4.32
C ARG A 28 20.03 -2.21 -4.11
N LEU A 29 19.02 -2.44 -4.95
CA LEU A 29 17.74 -1.73 -4.87
C LEU A 29 16.96 -2.09 -3.61
N ALA A 30 16.96 -3.36 -3.20
CA ALA A 30 16.34 -3.79 -1.95
C ALA A 30 17.03 -3.15 -0.72
N ALA A 31 18.36 -3.04 -0.73
CA ALA A 31 19.10 -2.35 0.32
C ALA A 31 18.80 -0.84 0.35
N ARG A 32 18.70 -0.19 -0.81
CA ARG A 32 18.26 1.22 -0.93
C ARG A 32 16.85 1.41 -0.38
N TRP A 33 15.92 0.55 -0.77
CA TRP A 33 14.55 0.55 -0.26
C TRP A 33 14.52 0.49 1.27
N ARG A 34 15.19 -0.51 1.85
CA ARG A 34 15.31 -0.66 3.31
C ARG A 34 15.87 0.60 3.98
N GLY A 35 16.98 1.15 3.45
CA GLY A 35 17.60 2.35 4.00
C GLY A 35 16.65 3.57 4.02
N ILE A 36 15.81 3.73 2.99
CA ILE A 36 14.80 4.81 2.95
C ILE A 36 13.74 4.59 4.04
N VAL A 37 13.22 3.35 4.20
CA VAL A 37 12.24 3.03 5.25
C VAL A 37 12.82 3.27 6.64
N GLU A 38 14.04 2.78 6.91
CA GLU A 38 14.69 2.92 8.22
C GLU A 38 15.00 4.39 8.56
N LEU A 39 15.40 5.19 7.55
CA LEU A 39 15.64 6.62 7.73
C LEU A 39 14.37 7.36 8.14
N GLN A 40 13.26 7.10 7.44
CA GLN A 40 11.96 7.71 7.76
C GLN A 40 11.46 7.27 9.15
N GLN A 41 11.56 5.98 9.48
CA GLN A 41 11.18 5.46 10.80
C GLN A 41 12.03 6.10 11.92
N SER A 42 13.32 6.30 11.68
CA SER A 42 14.23 6.96 12.63
C SER A 42 13.86 8.43 12.83
N GLN A 43 13.52 9.15 11.75
CA GLN A 43 13.05 10.54 11.85
C GLN A 43 11.73 10.60 12.62
N GLU A 44 10.77 9.77 12.26
CA GLU A 44 9.46 9.68 12.90
C GLU A 44 9.60 9.40 14.41
N ALA A 45 10.42 8.42 14.79
CA ALA A 45 10.67 8.08 16.19
C ALA A 45 11.28 9.24 16.99
N ARG A 46 12.12 10.06 16.36
CA ARG A 46 12.77 11.22 17.01
C ARG A 46 11.82 12.41 17.19
N VAL A 47 10.93 12.67 16.21
CA VAL A 47 10.08 13.87 16.22
C VAL A 47 8.72 13.66 16.88
N ARG A 48 8.29 12.42 17.00
CA ARG A 48 6.98 12.06 17.55
C ARG A 48 6.83 12.47 19.00
N GLU A 49 5.77 13.22 19.31
CA GLU A 49 5.47 13.69 20.67
C GLU A 49 4.77 12.64 21.53
N PHE A 50 4.45 11.46 20.99
CA PHE A 50 3.77 10.39 21.71
C PHE A 50 4.37 9.03 21.38
N GLN A 51 4.38 8.13 22.37
CA GLN A 51 4.80 6.74 22.14
C GLN A 51 3.65 5.99 21.43
N PRO A 52 3.92 5.28 20.32
CA PRO A 52 2.91 4.41 19.74
C PRO A 52 2.59 3.30 20.76
N ARG A 53 1.31 2.98 20.91
CA ARG A 53 0.89 1.77 21.61
C ARG A 53 1.39 0.55 20.81
N TYR A 54 1.32 -0.64 21.40
CA TYR A 54 1.73 -1.90 20.75
C TYR A 54 1.19 -2.06 19.34
N ASP A 55 -0.03 -1.63 19.09
CA ASP A 55 -0.66 -1.57 17.78
C ASP A 55 -0.87 -0.10 17.39
N ARG A 56 0.04 0.43 16.58
CA ARG A 56 -0.01 1.83 16.15
C ARG A 56 -1.15 2.12 15.18
N TRP A 57 -1.69 1.10 14.53
CA TRP A 57 -2.73 1.23 13.53
C TRP A 57 -4.14 1.17 14.11
N ALA A 58 -4.35 0.42 15.18
CA ALA A 58 -5.66 0.27 15.82
C ALA A 58 -6.41 1.60 16.08
N PRO A 59 -5.77 2.68 16.55
CA PRO A 59 -6.43 3.97 16.75
C PRO A 59 -6.89 4.64 15.45
N LEU A 60 -6.41 4.18 14.30
CA LEU A 60 -6.70 4.73 12.98
C LEU A 60 -7.70 3.87 12.20
N ALA A 61 -8.27 2.81 12.81
CA ALA A 61 -9.13 1.85 12.12
C ALA A 61 -10.32 2.51 11.40
N SER A 62 -10.91 3.58 11.96
CA SER A 62 -12.00 4.32 11.33
C SER A 62 -11.61 4.97 9.99
N LEU A 63 -10.34 5.36 9.81
CA LEU A 63 -9.85 5.93 8.55
C LEU A 63 -9.70 4.89 7.44
N PHE A 64 -9.59 3.62 7.82
CA PHE A 64 -9.42 2.47 6.91
C PHE A 64 -10.66 1.57 6.88
N ALA A 65 -11.75 2.00 7.51
CA ALA A 65 -13.04 1.30 7.48
C ALA A 65 -13.67 1.39 6.08
N PRO A 66 -14.56 0.44 5.75
CA PRO A 66 -15.33 0.51 4.51
C PRO A 66 -16.16 1.79 4.43
N GLY A 67 -15.91 2.59 3.41
CA GLY A 67 -16.61 3.84 3.12
C GLY A 67 -17.28 3.81 1.73
N ASP A 68 -17.40 4.99 1.12
CA ASP A 68 -17.92 5.13 -0.23
C ASP A 68 -16.98 4.53 -1.29
N LEU A 69 -17.56 4.21 -2.45
CA LEU A 69 -16.80 3.75 -3.61
C LEU A 69 -16.00 4.94 -4.18
N THR A 70 -14.70 4.89 -4.03
CA THR A 70 -13.78 5.90 -4.56
C THR A 70 -13.12 5.41 -5.85
N PRO A 71 -12.57 6.29 -6.72
CA PRO A 71 -12.00 5.87 -8.00
C PRO A 71 -10.90 4.80 -7.90
N ASP A 72 -10.12 4.79 -6.81
CA ASP A 72 -9.12 3.75 -6.56
C ASP A 72 -9.73 2.40 -6.18
N ILE A 73 -10.80 2.41 -5.40
CA ILE A 73 -11.55 1.20 -5.06
C ILE A 73 -12.22 0.65 -6.32
N GLU A 74 -12.89 1.51 -7.08
CA GLU A 74 -13.58 1.14 -8.33
C GLU A 74 -12.60 0.48 -9.31
N ALA A 75 -11.46 1.11 -9.57
CA ALA A 75 -10.43 0.58 -10.46
C ALA A 75 -9.90 -0.80 -10.02
N VAL A 76 -9.75 -1.04 -8.71
CA VAL A 76 -9.34 -2.36 -8.18
C VAL A 76 -10.47 -3.38 -8.31
N VAL A 77 -11.71 -3.00 -8.01
CA VAL A 77 -12.89 -3.88 -8.10
C VAL A 77 -13.17 -4.31 -9.55
N GLU A 78 -12.86 -3.45 -10.53
CA GLU A 78 -12.98 -3.80 -11.96
C GLU A 78 -12.06 -4.95 -12.39
N LEU A 79 -10.94 -5.19 -11.68
CA LEU A 79 -10.03 -6.31 -11.95
C LEU A 79 -10.56 -7.66 -11.47
N VAL A 80 -11.60 -7.66 -10.63
CA VAL A 80 -12.17 -8.89 -10.04
C VAL A 80 -12.98 -9.65 -11.09
N GLN A 81 -12.61 -10.92 -11.31
CA GLN A 81 -13.43 -11.86 -12.06
C GLN A 81 -14.38 -12.58 -11.10
N GLU A 82 -15.60 -12.82 -11.55
CA GLU A 82 -16.62 -13.46 -10.73
C GLU A 82 -16.17 -14.86 -10.25
N GLY A 83 -16.35 -15.11 -8.95
CA GLY A 83 -16.01 -16.37 -8.33
C GLY A 83 -14.55 -16.50 -7.87
N GLU A 84 -13.68 -15.56 -8.19
CA GLU A 84 -12.28 -15.59 -7.74
C GLU A 84 -12.12 -15.49 -6.24
N THR A 85 -11.04 -16.09 -5.74
CA THR A 85 -10.53 -15.89 -4.38
C THR A 85 -9.43 -14.83 -4.39
N TRP A 86 -9.65 -13.75 -3.67
CA TRP A 86 -8.70 -12.66 -3.48
C TRP A 86 -8.11 -12.71 -2.08
N LEU A 87 -6.81 -12.45 -1.97
CA LEU A 87 -6.12 -12.24 -0.69
C LEU A 87 -5.68 -10.78 -0.59
N ASP A 88 -6.26 -10.05 0.35
CA ASP A 88 -5.90 -8.67 0.67
C ASP A 88 -4.85 -8.66 1.78
N VAL A 89 -3.60 -8.32 1.42
CA VAL A 89 -2.43 -8.27 2.30
C VAL A 89 -2.23 -6.85 2.82
N GLY A 90 -2.35 -6.69 4.15
CA GLY A 90 -2.43 -5.38 4.79
C GLY A 90 -3.81 -4.76 4.63
N CYS A 91 -4.84 -5.58 4.80
CA CYS A 91 -6.24 -5.20 4.54
C CYS A 91 -6.79 -4.07 5.43
N GLY A 92 -6.08 -3.73 6.53
CA GLY A 92 -6.55 -2.76 7.49
C GLY A 92 -7.94 -3.10 8.04
N ALA A 93 -8.77 -2.10 8.23
CA ALA A 93 -10.16 -2.28 8.66
C ALA A 93 -11.13 -2.59 7.50
N GLY A 94 -10.63 -2.94 6.29
CA GLY A 94 -11.42 -3.49 5.21
C GLY A 94 -11.89 -2.51 4.15
N ARG A 95 -11.23 -1.37 4.00
CA ARG A 95 -11.59 -0.35 3.01
C ARG A 95 -11.74 -0.93 1.61
N PHE A 96 -10.83 -1.79 1.17
CA PHE A 96 -10.90 -2.49 -0.11
C PHE A 96 -11.67 -3.80 0.00
N ALA A 97 -11.42 -4.60 1.04
CA ALA A 97 -12.00 -5.93 1.19
C ALA A 97 -13.53 -5.95 1.10
N ALA A 98 -14.22 -4.96 1.68
CA ALA A 98 -15.67 -4.87 1.63
C ALA A 98 -16.23 -4.67 0.21
N HIS A 99 -15.52 -3.91 -0.62
CA HIS A 99 -15.90 -3.68 -2.02
C HIS A 99 -15.49 -4.86 -2.92
N LEU A 100 -14.32 -5.46 -2.69
CA LEU A 100 -13.91 -6.69 -3.37
C LEU A 100 -14.92 -7.81 -3.16
N ALA A 101 -15.46 -7.94 -1.94
CA ALA A 101 -16.46 -8.93 -1.59
C ALA A 101 -17.78 -8.83 -2.38
N THR A 102 -18.06 -7.69 -3.00
CA THR A 102 -19.26 -7.51 -3.84
C THR A 102 -19.17 -8.27 -5.17
N ARG A 103 -17.96 -8.68 -5.61
CA ARG A 103 -17.75 -9.37 -6.88
C ARG A 103 -16.94 -10.67 -6.75
N ALA A 104 -16.00 -10.73 -5.80
CA ALA A 104 -15.21 -11.93 -5.54
C ALA A 104 -16.05 -13.04 -4.91
N GLY A 105 -15.69 -14.28 -5.19
CA GLY A 105 -16.28 -15.45 -4.51
C GLY A 105 -15.88 -15.53 -3.05
N THR A 106 -14.60 -15.22 -2.74
CA THR A 106 -14.05 -15.14 -1.37
C THR A 106 -13.00 -14.06 -1.30
N VAL A 107 -12.98 -13.31 -0.20
CA VAL A 107 -11.91 -12.37 0.13
C VAL A 107 -11.25 -12.84 1.43
N LEU A 108 -10.00 -13.29 1.33
CA LEU A 108 -9.14 -13.58 2.47
C LEU A 108 -8.44 -12.27 2.87
N CYS A 109 -8.35 -11.99 4.17
CA CYS A 109 -7.81 -10.73 4.67
C CYS A 109 -6.70 -11.00 5.68
N ASN A 110 -5.50 -10.50 5.44
CA ASN A 110 -4.36 -10.55 6.36
C ASN A 110 -3.96 -9.13 6.76
N ASP A 111 -3.74 -8.91 8.05
CA ASP A 111 -3.09 -7.72 8.60
C ASP A 111 -2.31 -8.09 9.85
N SER A 112 -1.24 -7.37 10.14
CA SER A 112 -0.44 -7.56 11.36
C SER A 112 -1.08 -6.94 12.61
N SER A 113 -1.99 -5.98 12.43
CA SER A 113 -2.71 -5.27 13.49
C SER A 113 -3.95 -6.05 13.91
N SER A 114 -3.97 -6.47 15.17
CA SER A 114 -5.16 -7.11 15.76
C SER A 114 -6.36 -6.16 15.83
N GLY A 115 -6.10 -4.88 16.09
CA GLY A 115 -7.16 -3.86 16.11
C GLY A 115 -7.79 -3.62 14.74
N MET A 116 -6.99 -3.65 13.66
CA MET A 116 -7.50 -3.57 12.30
C MET A 116 -8.33 -4.80 11.93
N THR A 117 -7.83 -5.99 12.19
CA THR A 117 -8.57 -7.23 11.86
C THR A 117 -9.86 -7.36 12.66
N GLU A 118 -9.91 -6.86 13.89
CA GLU A 118 -11.14 -6.84 14.68
C GLU A 118 -12.16 -5.87 14.12
N ALA A 119 -11.73 -4.65 13.77
CA ALA A 119 -12.58 -3.66 13.10
C ALA A 119 -13.15 -4.19 11.78
N LEU A 120 -12.33 -4.91 10.98
CA LEU A 120 -12.80 -5.54 9.76
C LEU A 120 -13.85 -6.63 10.03
N ARG A 121 -13.65 -7.48 11.04
CA ARG A 121 -14.64 -8.51 11.40
C ARG A 121 -15.97 -7.89 11.82
N GLU A 122 -15.93 -6.76 12.52
CA GLU A 122 -17.12 -6.01 12.90
C GLU A 122 -17.82 -5.43 11.66
N ALA A 123 -17.09 -4.71 10.83
CA ALA A 123 -17.63 -4.13 9.59
C ALA A 123 -18.20 -5.19 8.63
N ALA A 124 -17.57 -6.36 8.52
CA ALA A 124 -18.07 -7.47 7.70
C ALA A 124 -19.41 -8.02 8.25
N ARG A 125 -19.53 -8.18 9.58
CA ARG A 125 -20.78 -8.61 10.23
C ARG A 125 -21.91 -7.60 10.05
N GLU A 126 -21.63 -6.31 10.27
CA GLU A 126 -22.63 -5.24 10.13
C GLU A 126 -23.17 -5.13 8.70
N ARG A 127 -22.31 -5.42 7.71
CA ARG A 127 -22.63 -5.35 6.28
C ARG A 127 -23.11 -6.68 5.68
N SER A 128 -23.16 -7.76 6.49
CA SER A 128 -23.53 -9.12 6.05
C SER A 128 -22.66 -9.63 4.91
N LEU A 129 -21.33 -9.41 4.99
CA LEU A 129 -20.35 -9.84 4.00
C LEU A 129 -19.77 -11.22 4.40
N ASP A 130 -20.54 -12.27 4.15
CA ASP A 130 -20.23 -13.64 4.60
C ASP A 130 -19.06 -14.28 3.83
N ASN A 131 -18.67 -13.71 2.69
CA ASN A 131 -17.54 -14.16 1.87
C ASN A 131 -16.19 -13.52 2.24
N ILE A 132 -16.15 -12.65 3.28
CA ILE A 132 -14.89 -12.15 3.86
C ILE A 132 -14.42 -13.11 4.95
N LYS A 133 -13.17 -13.57 4.85
CA LYS A 133 -12.51 -14.43 5.83
C LYS A 133 -11.28 -13.74 6.37
N VAL A 134 -11.37 -13.24 7.60
CA VAL A 134 -10.27 -12.53 8.26
C VAL A 134 -9.35 -13.52 8.96
N LEU A 135 -8.13 -13.63 8.48
CA LEU A 135 -7.09 -14.48 9.05
C LEU A 135 -6.69 -14.02 10.47
N PRO A 136 -6.04 -14.85 11.28
CA PRO A 136 -5.39 -14.40 12.49
C PRO A 136 -4.40 -13.27 12.19
N ALA A 137 -4.34 -12.24 13.05
CA ALA A 137 -3.40 -11.13 12.87
C ALA A 137 -1.95 -11.65 12.90
N ALA A 138 -1.25 -11.44 11.81
CA ALA A 138 0.13 -11.89 11.62
C ALA A 138 0.87 -11.02 10.60
N PRO A 139 2.19 -10.80 10.78
CA PRO A 139 3.01 -10.15 9.76
C PRO A 139 3.07 -11.00 8.50
N TRP A 140 3.13 -10.34 7.36
CA TRP A 140 3.32 -10.98 6.06
C TRP A 140 4.83 -11.23 5.79
N PRO A 141 5.22 -12.35 5.11
CA PRO A 141 4.35 -13.40 4.58
C PRO A 141 3.87 -14.41 5.62
N VAL A 142 2.67 -14.95 5.41
CA VAL A 142 2.13 -16.07 6.20
C VAL A 142 2.29 -17.38 5.41
N GLU A 143 2.60 -18.48 6.10
CA GLU A 143 2.90 -19.76 5.45
C GLU A 143 1.66 -20.41 4.79
N ASN A 144 0.49 -20.22 5.38
CA ASN A 144 -0.75 -20.84 4.90
C ASN A 144 -1.93 -19.87 5.06
N VAL A 145 -2.53 -19.53 3.94
CA VAL A 145 -3.71 -18.66 3.89
C VAL A 145 -5.03 -19.42 3.86
N GLY A 146 -4.98 -20.76 3.87
CA GLY A 146 -6.17 -21.61 4.03
C GLY A 146 -6.92 -21.93 2.72
N GLY A 147 -6.27 -21.88 1.58
CA GLY A 147 -6.88 -22.25 0.29
C GLY A 147 -6.13 -21.74 -0.92
N ASP A 148 -6.64 -22.08 -2.10
CA ASP A 148 -6.15 -21.57 -3.37
C ASP A 148 -6.54 -20.08 -3.52
N VAL A 149 -5.57 -19.24 -3.87
CA VAL A 149 -5.75 -17.80 -4.08
C VAL A 149 -5.53 -17.47 -5.56
N ASP A 150 -6.51 -16.88 -6.21
CA ASP A 150 -6.36 -16.48 -7.60
C ASP A 150 -5.58 -15.17 -7.73
N VAL A 151 -5.88 -14.19 -6.87
CA VAL A 151 -5.24 -12.87 -6.88
C VAL A 151 -4.75 -12.51 -5.48
N VAL A 152 -3.48 -12.11 -5.37
CA VAL A 152 -2.95 -11.48 -4.16
C VAL A 152 -2.86 -9.97 -4.39
N PHE A 153 -3.51 -9.23 -3.51
CA PHE A 153 -3.64 -7.78 -3.57
C PHE A 153 -3.00 -7.11 -2.35
N SER A 154 -2.42 -5.93 -2.54
CA SER A 154 -1.94 -5.09 -1.44
C SER A 154 -2.06 -3.62 -1.81
N ALA A 155 -2.73 -2.83 -0.97
CA ALA A 155 -2.96 -1.42 -1.20
C ALA A 155 -2.27 -0.54 -0.14
N HIS A 156 -1.39 0.36 -0.58
CA HIS A 156 -0.75 1.36 0.28
C HIS A 156 0.06 0.79 1.48
N VAL A 157 0.55 -0.44 1.37
CA VAL A 157 1.31 -1.16 2.41
C VAL A 157 2.81 -1.10 2.19
N LEU A 158 3.26 -1.24 0.94
CA LEU A 158 4.67 -1.47 0.60
C LEU A 158 5.62 -0.41 1.14
N TYR A 159 5.17 0.83 1.25
CA TYR A 159 5.97 1.95 1.80
C TYR A 159 6.65 1.64 3.15
N PHE A 160 6.00 0.81 3.98
CA PHE A 160 6.42 0.49 5.34
C PHE A 160 7.17 -0.83 5.47
N VAL A 161 7.27 -1.56 4.37
CA VAL A 161 7.90 -2.88 4.33
C VAL A 161 9.41 -2.74 4.20
N THR A 162 10.14 -3.11 5.25
CA THR A 162 11.61 -3.04 5.26
C THR A 162 12.22 -4.09 4.32
N ASP A 163 11.70 -5.32 4.36
CA ASP A 163 12.17 -6.46 3.55
C ASP A 163 11.26 -6.68 2.33
N ILE A 164 11.38 -5.79 1.36
CA ILE A 164 10.45 -5.74 0.21
C ILE A 164 10.50 -7.01 -0.66
N VAL A 165 11.67 -7.58 -0.93
CA VAL A 165 11.81 -8.76 -1.80
C VAL A 165 11.14 -10.01 -1.20
N PRO A 166 11.34 -10.38 0.07
CA PRO A 166 10.56 -11.43 0.73
C PRO A 166 9.05 -11.18 0.72
N PHE A 167 8.63 -9.92 0.89
CA PHE A 167 7.21 -9.56 0.84
C PHE A 167 6.59 -9.87 -0.53
N LEU A 168 7.24 -9.43 -1.60
CA LEU A 168 6.79 -9.67 -2.99
C LEU A 168 6.82 -11.15 -3.35
N LYS A 169 7.89 -11.88 -2.99
CA LYS A 169 7.96 -13.33 -3.18
C LYS A 169 6.85 -14.07 -2.44
N GLY A 170 6.46 -13.59 -1.26
CA GLY A 170 5.32 -14.12 -0.53
C GLY A 170 4.00 -13.93 -1.30
N MET A 171 3.79 -12.77 -1.94
CA MET A 171 2.63 -12.54 -2.80
C MET A 171 2.62 -13.50 -4.00
N GLU A 172 3.75 -13.61 -4.69
CA GLU A 172 3.91 -14.46 -5.87
C GLU A 172 3.71 -15.96 -5.55
N ALA A 173 4.19 -16.41 -4.39
CA ALA A 173 4.04 -17.79 -3.96
C ALA A 173 2.58 -18.20 -3.65
N GLN A 174 1.73 -17.24 -3.32
CA GLN A 174 0.33 -17.49 -2.99
C GLN A 174 -0.62 -17.27 -4.18
N ALA A 175 -0.24 -16.39 -5.12
CA ALA A 175 -1.09 -16.05 -6.26
C ALA A 175 -1.04 -17.14 -7.35
N ARG A 176 -2.20 -17.55 -7.86
CA ARG A 176 -2.30 -18.47 -8.99
C ARG A 176 -2.32 -17.76 -10.34
N ARG A 177 -2.92 -16.59 -10.38
CA ARG A 177 -3.17 -15.84 -11.61
C ARG A 177 -2.45 -14.48 -11.65
N ARG A 178 -2.53 -13.70 -10.57
CA ARG A 178 -2.07 -12.31 -10.61
C ARG A 178 -1.70 -11.79 -9.22
N CYS A 179 -0.64 -11.00 -9.18
CA CYS A 179 -0.35 -10.10 -8.08
C CYS A 179 -0.78 -8.68 -8.46
N VAL A 180 -1.36 -7.94 -7.52
CA VAL A 180 -1.85 -6.57 -7.72
C VAL A 180 -1.39 -5.69 -6.55
N VAL A 181 -0.78 -4.56 -6.85
CA VAL A 181 -0.37 -3.55 -5.87
C VAL A 181 -0.96 -2.21 -6.26
N LEU A 182 -1.60 -1.54 -5.31
CA LEU A 182 -1.97 -0.13 -5.44
C LEU A 182 -0.97 0.71 -4.63
N ILE A 183 -0.23 1.56 -5.32
CA ILE A 183 0.85 2.36 -4.74
C ILE A 183 0.87 3.76 -5.36
N GLY A 184 1.24 4.78 -4.59
CA GLY A 184 1.38 6.15 -5.04
C GLY A 184 2.84 6.56 -5.23
N ASP A 185 3.04 7.77 -5.75
CA ASP A 185 4.33 8.45 -5.84
C ASP A 185 4.86 8.91 -4.47
N GLU A 186 3.97 8.97 -3.49
CA GLU A 186 4.27 9.21 -2.08
C GLU A 186 3.32 8.39 -1.21
N ALA A 187 3.71 8.09 0.03
CA ALA A 187 2.81 7.44 0.98
C ALA A 187 1.69 8.39 1.40
N GLY A 188 0.43 7.95 1.26
CA GLY A 188 -0.74 8.77 1.63
C GLY A 188 -0.86 9.09 3.12
N SER A 189 -0.05 8.47 3.97
CA SER A 189 0.06 8.81 5.40
C SER A 189 0.98 10.00 5.68
N LEU A 190 1.86 10.37 4.74
CA LEU A 190 2.77 11.49 4.90
C LEU A 190 2.05 12.83 4.65
N PRO A 191 2.31 13.85 5.47
CA PRO A 191 1.81 15.21 5.22
C PRO A 191 2.55 15.85 4.05
N PRO A 192 2.08 16.99 3.52
CA PRO A 192 2.88 17.82 2.64
C PRO A 192 4.22 18.22 3.28
N GLY A 193 5.28 18.23 2.48
CA GLY A 193 6.64 18.49 3.00
C GLY A 193 6.82 19.89 3.62
N ASP A 194 6.09 20.87 3.13
CA ASP A 194 6.06 22.25 3.67
C ASP A 194 5.30 22.33 5.00
N ALA A 195 4.21 21.56 5.16
CA ALA A 195 3.53 21.42 6.45
C ALA A 195 4.45 20.76 7.50
N TRP A 196 5.16 19.70 7.09
CA TRP A 196 6.16 19.06 7.94
C TRP A 196 7.26 20.05 8.34
N TYR A 197 7.79 20.81 7.35
CA TYR A 197 8.84 21.79 7.60
C TYR A 197 8.37 22.91 8.55
N ALA A 198 7.13 23.38 8.39
CA ALA A 198 6.54 24.37 9.30
C ALA A 198 6.52 23.85 10.74
N ALA A 199 6.16 22.60 10.95
CA ALA A 199 6.12 21.97 12.27
C ALA A 199 7.52 21.75 12.86
N HIS A 200 8.42 21.14 12.10
CA HIS A 200 9.66 20.54 12.63
C HIS A 200 10.94 21.31 12.31
N HIS A 201 10.93 22.28 11.37
CA HIS A 201 12.09 23.00 10.85
C HIS A 201 13.19 22.11 10.24
N GLU A 202 12.78 20.99 9.69
CA GLU A 202 13.65 20.07 8.95
C GLU A 202 12.88 19.45 7.78
N PRO A 203 13.58 19.05 6.69
CA PRO A 203 12.92 18.34 5.60
C PRO A 203 12.40 16.98 6.07
N MET A 204 11.24 16.60 5.55
CA MET A 204 10.66 15.29 5.80
C MET A 204 11.43 14.20 5.04
N SER A 205 11.78 13.12 5.72
CA SER A 205 12.27 11.90 5.07
C SER A 205 11.11 11.23 4.35
N ARG A 206 11.31 10.93 3.06
CA ARG A 206 10.31 10.23 2.26
C ARG A 206 10.28 8.73 2.57
N LEU A 207 9.28 8.06 2.08
CA LEU A 207 9.21 6.59 2.01
C LEU A 207 9.48 6.14 0.57
N PRO A 208 9.91 4.89 0.34
CA PRO A 208 10.00 4.35 -1.01
C PRO A 208 8.60 4.24 -1.59
N ALA A 209 8.45 4.46 -2.88
CA ALA A 209 7.14 4.61 -3.51
C ALA A 209 7.11 3.98 -4.92
N LEU A 210 6.21 4.44 -5.78
CA LEU A 210 5.98 3.86 -7.11
C LEU A 210 7.26 3.74 -7.95
N ASP A 211 8.12 4.76 -7.94
CA ASP A 211 9.34 4.77 -8.76
C ASP A 211 10.34 3.71 -8.29
N GLU A 212 10.61 3.63 -6.98
CA GLU A 212 11.48 2.59 -6.42
C GLU A 212 10.89 1.19 -6.61
N PHE A 213 9.57 1.07 -6.55
CA PHE A 213 8.89 -0.19 -6.78
C PHE A 213 9.05 -0.66 -8.23
N THR A 214 8.83 0.22 -9.20
CA THR A 214 8.95 -0.10 -10.62
C THR A 214 10.40 -0.45 -11.00
N GLU A 215 11.39 0.33 -10.50
CA GLU A 215 12.83 0.07 -10.69
C GLU A 215 13.22 -1.32 -10.14
N LEU A 216 12.75 -1.67 -8.94
CA LEU A 216 12.99 -2.98 -8.34
C LEU A 216 12.38 -4.13 -9.16
N MET A 217 11.15 -3.98 -9.63
CA MET A 217 10.45 -5.01 -10.41
C MET A 217 11.11 -5.22 -11.77
N GLU A 218 11.59 -4.15 -12.42
CA GLU A 218 12.36 -4.22 -13.65
C GLU A 218 13.67 -5.00 -13.44
N ALA A 219 14.42 -4.70 -12.39
CA ALA A 219 15.66 -5.45 -12.06
C ALA A 219 15.38 -6.93 -11.75
N ARG A 220 14.21 -7.25 -11.22
CA ARG A 220 13.75 -8.64 -11.03
C ARG A 220 13.33 -9.33 -12.33
N GLY A 221 13.39 -8.63 -13.47
CA GLY A 221 12.93 -9.15 -14.76
C GLY A 221 11.41 -9.27 -14.88
N ILE A 222 10.65 -8.60 -14.02
CA ILE A 222 9.19 -8.67 -13.99
C ILE A 222 8.62 -7.50 -14.78
N LYS A 223 7.84 -7.80 -15.80
CA LYS A 223 7.09 -6.81 -16.56
C LYS A 223 5.81 -6.46 -15.83
N LEU A 224 5.72 -5.22 -15.37
CA LEU A 224 4.51 -4.68 -14.77
C LEU A 224 3.51 -4.20 -15.85
N ASP A 225 2.25 -4.47 -15.61
CA ASP A 225 1.14 -3.71 -16.18
C ASP A 225 0.81 -2.58 -15.20
N VAL A 226 1.00 -1.32 -15.63
CA VAL A 226 0.85 -0.13 -14.77
C VAL A 226 -0.29 0.71 -15.28
N GLN A 227 -1.32 0.86 -14.47
CA GLN A 227 -2.50 1.66 -14.75
C GLN A 227 -2.60 2.83 -13.78
N ASP A 228 -2.51 4.07 -14.28
CA ASP A 228 -2.77 5.25 -13.45
C ASP A 228 -4.23 5.28 -12.99
N VAL A 229 -4.40 5.61 -11.71
CA VAL A 229 -5.73 5.73 -11.10
C VAL A 229 -6.00 7.19 -10.80
N PRO A 230 -7.18 7.72 -11.19
CA PRO A 230 -7.53 9.10 -10.90
C PRO A 230 -7.41 9.42 -9.42
N MET A 231 -6.77 10.54 -9.12
CA MET A 231 -6.73 11.05 -7.75
C MET A 231 -8.10 11.63 -7.39
N HIS A 232 -8.55 11.33 -6.19
CA HIS A 232 -9.71 12.02 -5.64
C HIS A 232 -9.37 13.52 -5.52
N PRO A 233 -10.32 14.43 -5.87
CA PRO A 233 -10.16 15.83 -5.52
C PRO A 233 -9.75 15.99 -4.07
N ASN A 234 -9.06 17.08 -3.73
CA ASN A 234 -8.63 17.30 -2.36
C ASN A 234 -9.82 17.14 -1.39
N TRP A 235 -9.94 15.94 -0.80
CA TRP A 235 -11.05 15.60 0.09
C TRP A 235 -11.06 16.45 1.37
N ALA A 236 -9.94 17.11 1.68
CA ALA A 236 -9.86 18.07 2.77
C ALA A 236 -10.75 19.31 2.55
N ASP A 237 -11.10 19.63 1.30
CA ASP A 237 -11.98 20.76 1.00
C ASP A 237 -13.38 20.61 1.60
N GLY A 238 -13.84 19.35 1.81
CA GLY A 238 -15.15 19.07 2.40
C GLY A 238 -15.17 19.02 3.94
N LEU A 239 -13.99 19.10 4.59
CA LEU A 239 -13.89 19.02 6.03
C LEU A 239 -14.06 20.38 6.69
N ASP A 240 -14.56 20.35 7.95
CA ASP A 240 -14.42 21.49 8.85
C ASP A 240 -12.93 21.81 9.02
N PRO A 241 -12.54 23.13 9.05
CA PRO A 241 -11.14 23.53 9.17
C PRO A 241 -10.43 22.98 10.42
N GLU A 242 -11.12 22.87 11.54
CA GLU A 242 -10.53 22.33 12.78
C GLU A 242 -10.32 20.83 12.66
N GLU A 243 -11.24 20.12 12.01
CA GLU A 243 -11.09 18.70 11.71
C GLU A 243 -9.91 18.45 10.76
N ALA A 244 -9.81 19.22 9.67
CA ALA A 244 -8.71 19.14 8.72
C ALA A 244 -7.36 19.42 9.41
N PHE A 245 -7.30 20.45 10.26
CA PHE A 245 -6.09 20.74 11.02
C PHE A 245 -5.73 19.63 12.00
N ALA A 246 -6.69 19.08 12.73
CA ALA A 246 -6.45 17.99 13.67
C ALA A 246 -5.85 16.75 12.95
N MET A 247 -6.34 16.45 11.74
CA MET A 247 -5.80 15.37 10.91
C MET A 247 -4.37 15.68 10.45
N LEU A 248 -4.10 16.89 9.98
CA LEU A 248 -2.75 17.31 9.56
C LEU A 248 -1.77 17.28 10.72
N ARG A 249 -2.17 17.77 11.88
CA ARG A 249 -1.39 17.75 13.12
C ARG A 249 -0.99 16.30 13.50
N ASN A 250 -1.94 15.37 13.43
CA ASN A 250 -1.67 13.96 13.70
C ASN A 250 -0.68 13.36 12.68
N ARG A 251 -0.79 13.71 11.40
CA ARG A 251 0.18 13.29 10.34
C ARG A 251 1.58 13.86 10.56
N CYS A 252 1.68 15.05 11.16
CA CYS A 252 2.94 15.65 11.60
C CYS A 252 3.44 15.09 12.95
N HIS A 253 2.82 14.01 13.49
CA HIS A 253 3.17 13.38 14.76
C HIS A 253 3.12 14.30 15.99
N LEU A 254 2.25 15.28 15.95
CA LEU A 254 2.03 16.22 17.05
C LEU A 254 0.76 15.87 17.80
N ARG A 255 0.84 15.76 19.11
CA ARG A 255 -0.30 15.40 19.98
C ARG A 255 -0.90 16.60 20.67
N GLU A 256 -0.06 17.48 21.17
CA GLU A 256 -0.48 18.63 21.98
C GLU A 256 -0.80 19.82 21.06
N GLU A 257 -2.00 20.38 21.25
CA GLU A 257 -2.45 21.55 20.47
C GLU A 257 -1.63 22.80 20.80
N ASP A 258 -1.17 22.91 22.04
CA ASP A 258 -0.46 24.07 22.57
C ASP A 258 1.06 23.95 22.43
N SER A 259 1.58 22.91 21.77
CA SER A 259 3.02 22.81 21.56
C SER A 259 3.51 23.88 20.57
N PRO A 260 4.76 24.41 20.74
CA PRO A 260 5.32 25.37 19.78
C PRO A 260 5.33 24.87 18.33
N LYS A 261 5.46 23.56 18.14
CA LYS A 261 5.39 22.91 16.81
C LYS A 261 3.98 22.97 16.24
N ALA A 262 2.96 22.68 17.05
CA ALA A 262 1.57 22.78 16.64
C ALA A 262 1.17 24.22 16.33
N GLY A 263 1.66 25.20 17.10
CA GLY A 263 1.44 26.62 16.82
C GLY A 263 2.00 27.06 15.47
N ARG A 264 3.22 26.60 15.10
CA ARG A 264 3.78 26.89 13.76
C ARG A 264 3.01 26.20 12.64
N LEU A 265 2.59 24.96 12.85
CA LEU A 265 1.78 24.23 11.88
C LEU A 265 0.42 24.92 11.68
N ARG A 266 -0.20 25.42 12.77
CA ARG A 266 -1.46 26.16 12.72
C ARG A 266 -1.29 27.44 11.89
N GLN A 267 -0.23 28.21 12.16
CA GLN A 267 0.06 29.42 11.39
C GLN A 267 0.19 29.12 9.90
N TRP A 268 0.97 28.09 9.52
CA TRP A 268 1.10 27.65 8.15
C TRP A 268 -0.25 27.26 7.54
N PHE A 269 -1.06 26.49 8.27
CA PHE A 269 -2.37 26.02 7.81
C PHE A 269 -3.32 27.19 7.54
N ASP A 270 -3.38 28.17 8.42
CA ASP A 270 -4.23 29.34 8.28
C ASP A 270 -3.77 30.25 7.13
N GLU A 271 -2.46 30.47 6.97
CA GLU A 271 -1.88 31.19 5.82
C GLU A 271 -2.26 30.53 4.48
N GLN A 272 -2.20 29.20 4.38
CA GLN A 272 -2.62 28.48 3.16
C GLN A 272 -4.11 28.66 2.89
N ARG A 273 -4.94 28.62 3.92
CA ARG A 273 -6.38 28.85 3.80
C ARG A 273 -6.72 30.27 3.39
N GLU A 274 -6.06 31.26 3.96
CA GLU A 274 -6.24 32.66 3.58
C GLU A 274 -5.87 32.90 2.11
N ALA A 275 -4.80 32.30 1.65
CA ALA A 275 -4.33 32.44 0.28
C ALA A 275 -5.23 31.76 -0.77
N THR A 276 -5.86 30.64 -0.43
CA THR A 276 -6.59 29.80 -1.40
C THR A 276 -8.10 29.77 -1.21
N GLY A 277 -8.59 30.16 -0.04
CA GLY A 277 -10.00 30.00 0.36
C GLY A 277 -10.40 28.56 0.67
N LYS A 278 -9.44 27.64 0.76
CA LYS A 278 -9.66 26.19 0.91
C LYS A 278 -8.71 25.59 1.94
N ASN A 279 -9.09 24.44 2.51
CA ASN A 279 -8.15 23.68 3.32
C ASN A 279 -6.95 23.21 2.46
N PRO A 280 -5.70 23.30 2.98
CA PRO A 280 -4.55 22.77 2.27
C PRO A 280 -4.64 21.23 2.13
N PRO A 281 -3.93 20.64 1.15
CA PRO A 281 -3.82 19.19 1.06
C PRO A 281 -3.31 18.60 2.37
N LEU A 282 -3.87 17.46 2.77
CA LEU A 282 -3.45 16.75 3.99
C LEU A 282 -2.40 15.66 3.72
N MET A 283 -2.10 15.37 2.46
CA MET A 283 -1.12 14.35 2.04
C MET A 283 -0.26 14.85 0.88
N ALA A 284 0.94 14.31 0.79
CA ALA A 284 1.90 14.64 -0.26
C ALA A 284 1.60 13.97 -1.61
N MET A 285 0.92 12.82 -1.60
CA MET A 285 0.65 12.00 -2.79
C MET A 285 -0.07 12.80 -3.89
N GLN A 286 0.50 12.79 -5.10
CA GLN A 286 -0.07 13.45 -6.29
C GLN A 286 -0.49 12.45 -7.38
N ARG A 287 0.11 11.24 -7.40
CA ARG A 287 -0.15 10.19 -8.36
C ARG A 287 -0.28 8.85 -7.64
N ARG A 288 -1.12 7.97 -8.16
CA ARG A 288 -1.18 6.57 -7.75
C ARG A 288 -1.46 5.68 -8.94
N ALA A 289 -0.98 4.44 -8.85
CA ALA A 289 -1.15 3.46 -9.90
C ALA A 289 -1.49 2.09 -9.33
N ILE A 290 -2.25 1.33 -10.09
CA ILE A 290 -2.35 -0.12 -9.95
C ILE A 290 -1.22 -0.72 -10.77
N CYS A 291 -0.37 -1.49 -10.10
CA CYS A 291 0.68 -2.28 -10.72
C CYS A 291 0.30 -3.75 -10.62
N SER A 292 0.28 -4.46 -11.74
CA SER A 292 -0.06 -5.88 -11.71
C SER A 292 0.91 -6.72 -12.56
N TRP A 293 1.09 -7.97 -12.18
CA TRP A 293 1.95 -8.93 -12.88
C TRP A 293 1.48 -10.37 -12.64
N ASP A 294 1.85 -11.25 -13.56
CA ASP A 294 1.63 -12.67 -13.36
C ASP A 294 2.68 -13.22 -12.38
N PRO A 295 2.31 -14.09 -11.44
CA PRO A 295 3.26 -14.67 -10.51
C PRO A 295 4.33 -15.45 -11.27
N THR A 296 5.61 -15.24 -10.92
CA THR A 296 6.69 -16.04 -11.46
C THR A 296 6.57 -17.45 -10.92
N THR A 297 6.40 -18.42 -11.81
CA THR A 297 6.50 -19.83 -11.43
C THR A 297 7.94 -20.08 -10.97
N PRO A 298 8.16 -20.67 -9.78
CA PRO A 298 9.50 -20.93 -9.24
C PRO A 298 10.31 -21.86 -10.12
#